data_7f8fbc3bfda1e1f2ebea957e919d6deb
#
_entry.id   7f8fbc3bfda1e1f2ebea957e919d6deb
#
_cell.length_a   1.000
_cell.length_b   1.000
_cell.length_c   1.000
_cell.angle_alpha   90.00
_cell.angle_beta   90.00
_cell.angle_gamma   90.00
#
_symmetry.space_group_name_H-M   'P 1'
#
loop_
_entity.id
_entity.type
_entity.pdbx_description
1 polymer ?
#
loop_
_entity_poly.entity_id
_entity_poly.type
_entity_poly.pdbx_seq_one_letter_code
_entity_poly.pdbx_strand_id
1 'polypeptide(L)'
;DIGTKMVDVNRYRLFGIIKAVKEIIQAERDNDIYLNVASGSKIHAIGFMMACMIFDDRTNIHPYYAQAKEYPTFSGKEQQTFGVEEIHKLPTYQIRTPSPKLLSALSFIKDKGKITKKEFAELATKHNLINVGARDENYDQARFASLDKNIIQPLENEWKFIETEKIGRNRWIKLTKEGEHASEFLP
;
A
#
# COMPACT_ATOMS: atom_id res chain seq x y z
N ASP A 1 -25.33 -11.44 -19.66
CA ASP A 1 -25.52 -11.30 -18.21
C ASP A 1 -24.32 -10.59 -17.61
N ILE A 2 -24.57 -9.58 -16.78
CA ILE A 2 -23.51 -8.88 -16.04
C ILE A 2 -23.34 -9.62 -14.73
N GLY A 3 -22.16 -10.24 -14.55
CA GLY A 3 -21.80 -10.88 -13.28
C GLY A 3 -21.63 -9.82 -12.19
N THR A 4 -22.12 -10.10 -10.98
CA THR A 4 -21.96 -9.23 -9.81
C THR A 4 -21.16 -9.94 -8.73
N LYS A 5 -20.12 -9.28 -8.21
CA LYS A 5 -19.33 -9.75 -7.07
C LYS A 5 -19.38 -8.72 -5.96
N MET A 6 -19.80 -9.15 -4.79
CA MET A 6 -19.77 -8.28 -3.59
C MET A 6 -18.48 -8.50 -2.81
N VAL A 7 -17.85 -7.40 -2.41
CA VAL A 7 -16.67 -7.42 -1.53
C VAL A 7 -17.00 -6.67 -0.26
N ASP A 8 -16.98 -7.36 0.86
CA ASP A 8 -17.34 -6.78 2.15
C ASP A 8 -16.11 -6.12 2.81
N VAL A 9 -16.21 -4.84 3.12
CA VAL A 9 -15.14 -4.06 3.74
C VAL A 9 -15.68 -3.17 4.86
N ASN A 10 -14.88 -2.97 5.89
CA ASN A 10 -15.22 -1.98 6.92
C ASN A 10 -15.13 -0.57 6.33
N ARG A 11 -16.32 0.07 6.16
CA ARG A 11 -16.47 1.39 5.55
C ARG A 11 -15.75 2.56 6.25
N TYR A 12 -15.19 2.33 7.43
CA TYR A 12 -14.46 3.35 8.21
C TYR A 12 -12.93 3.12 8.18
N ARG A 13 -12.46 2.02 7.57
CA ARG A 13 -11.04 1.68 7.53
C ARG A 13 -10.46 1.96 6.15
N LEU A 14 -9.81 3.12 6.00
CA LEU A 14 -9.21 3.56 4.73
C LEU A 14 -8.27 2.49 4.12
N PHE A 15 -7.35 1.97 4.90
CA PHE A 15 -6.37 0.98 4.40
C PHE A 15 -7.01 -0.35 4.02
N GLY A 16 -8.08 -0.76 4.71
CA GLY A 16 -8.88 -1.91 4.32
C GLY A 16 -9.57 -1.72 2.97
N ILE A 17 -10.08 -0.51 2.70
CA ILE A 17 -10.68 -0.15 1.41
C ILE A 17 -9.61 -0.18 0.30
N ILE A 18 -8.43 0.42 0.53
CA ILE A 18 -7.33 0.42 -0.43
C ILE A 18 -6.90 -1.02 -0.75
N LYS A 19 -6.79 -1.88 0.27
CA LYS A 19 -6.45 -3.30 0.10
C LYS A 19 -7.48 -4.04 -0.75
N ALA A 20 -8.77 -3.86 -0.47
CA ALA A 20 -9.83 -4.50 -1.23
C ALA A 20 -9.83 -4.07 -2.71
N VAL A 21 -9.59 -2.78 -2.98
CA VAL A 21 -9.47 -2.28 -4.36
C VAL A 21 -8.23 -2.86 -5.04
N LYS A 22 -7.09 -2.97 -4.34
CA LYS A 22 -5.90 -3.65 -4.85
C LYS A 22 -6.19 -5.08 -5.28
N GLU A 23 -6.88 -5.85 -4.43
CA GLU A 23 -7.26 -7.24 -4.74
C GLU A 23 -8.16 -7.34 -5.98
N ILE A 24 -9.08 -6.38 -6.16
CA ILE A 24 -9.91 -6.30 -7.38
C ILE A 24 -9.05 -5.98 -8.60
N ILE A 25 -8.18 -4.96 -8.51
CA ILE A 25 -7.26 -4.58 -9.59
C ILE A 25 -6.36 -5.76 -10.01
N GLN A 26 -5.87 -6.52 -9.04
CA GLN A 26 -5.04 -7.69 -9.32
C GLN A 26 -5.82 -8.83 -9.97
N ALA A 27 -7.07 -9.05 -9.55
CA ALA A 27 -7.94 -10.08 -10.11
C ALA A 27 -8.40 -9.76 -11.54
N GLU A 28 -8.59 -8.47 -11.84
CA GLU A 28 -9.07 -7.95 -13.13
C GLU A 28 -7.94 -7.35 -14.00
N ARG A 29 -6.72 -7.76 -13.77
CA ARG A 29 -5.51 -7.16 -14.31
C ARG A 29 -5.46 -7.03 -15.84
N ASP A 30 -6.13 -7.93 -16.55
CA ASP A 30 -6.15 -7.97 -18.01
C ASP A 30 -7.38 -7.24 -18.61
N ASN A 31 -8.20 -6.63 -17.77
CA ASN A 31 -9.41 -5.90 -18.15
C ASN A 31 -9.26 -4.39 -17.92
N ASP A 32 -10.06 -3.59 -18.63
CA ASP A 32 -10.25 -2.18 -18.31
C ASP A 32 -11.12 -2.04 -17.06
N ILE A 33 -10.62 -1.33 -16.06
CA ILE A 33 -11.27 -1.17 -14.76
C ILE A 33 -11.83 0.25 -14.65
N TYR A 34 -13.15 0.37 -14.66
CA TYR A 34 -13.84 1.65 -14.44
C TYR A 34 -14.31 1.76 -13.00
N LEU A 35 -13.76 2.74 -12.27
CA LEU A 35 -13.98 2.88 -10.84
C LEU A 35 -14.80 4.13 -10.52
N ASN A 36 -16.06 3.91 -10.10
CA ASN A 36 -16.97 4.99 -9.72
C ASN A 36 -16.67 5.51 -8.31
N VAL A 37 -16.20 6.75 -8.20
CA VAL A 37 -15.91 7.40 -6.91
C VAL A 37 -17.04 8.29 -6.40
N ALA A 38 -18.15 8.42 -7.14
CA ALA A 38 -19.30 9.22 -6.73
C ALA A 38 -20.14 8.53 -5.66
N SER A 39 -20.04 7.19 -5.54
CA SER A 39 -20.84 6.39 -4.63
C SER A 39 -20.12 6.10 -3.32
N GLY A 40 -20.89 5.86 -2.26
CA GLY A 40 -20.36 5.50 -0.94
C GLY A 40 -20.01 6.71 -0.07
N SER A 41 -19.21 6.47 0.95
CA SER A 41 -18.75 7.53 1.86
C SER A 41 -17.52 8.26 1.30
N LYS A 42 -17.21 9.42 1.86
CA LYS A 42 -15.99 10.18 1.52
C LYS A 42 -14.71 9.34 1.67
N ILE A 43 -14.66 8.46 2.66
CA ILE A 43 -13.52 7.55 2.88
C ILE A 43 -13.38 6.54 1.72
N HIS A 44 -14.50 6.05 1.16
CA HIS A 44 -14.45 5.20 -0.02
C HIS A 44 -13.88 5.95 -1.23
N ALA A 45 -14.36 7.16 -1.50
CA ALA A 45 -13.86 7.98 -2.61
C ALA A 45 -12.35 8.24 -2.48
N ILE A 46 -11.87 8.58 -1.27
CA ILE A 46 -10.44 8.79 -0.98
C ILE A 46 -9.67 7.48 -1.20
N GLY A 47 -10.13 6.37 -0.63
CA GLY A 47 -9.46 5.06 -0.74
C GLY A 47 -9.40 4.56 -2.18
N PHE A 48 -10.46 4.76 -2.96
CA PHE A 48 -10.53 4.42 -4.37
C PHE A 48 -9.51 5.22 -5.19
N MET A 49 -9.48 6.54 -5.02
CA MET A 49 -8.51 7.37 -5.72
C MET A 49 -7.06 7.05 -5.33
N MET A 50 -6.78 6.83 -4.04
CA MET A 50 -5.46 6.41 -3.59
C MET A 50 -5.05 5.06 -4.20
N ALA A 51 -5.95 4.08 -4.23
CA ALA A 51 -5.67 2.78 -4.83
C ALA A 51 -5.36 2.91 -6.34
N CYS A 52 -6.13 3.72 -7.08
CA CYS A 52 -5.85 3.99 -8.49
C CYS A 52 -4.45 4.57 -8.68
N MET A 53 -4.04 5.54 -7.86
CA MET A 53 -2.73 6.19 -7.98
C MET A 53 -1.56 5.29 -7.55
N ILE A 54 -1.79 4.34 -6.64
CA ILE A 54 -0.76 3.45 -6.11
C ILE A 54 -0.56 2.23 -7.01
N PHE A 55 -1.64 1.65 -7.55
CA PHE A 55 -1.61 0.34 -8.20
C PHE A 55 -1.81 0.39 -9.72
N ASP A 56 -2.02 1.55 -10.31
CA ASP A 56 -2.11 1.70 -11.77
C ASP A 56 -0.71 1.62 -12.40
N ASP A 57 -0.24 0.41 -12.65
CA ASP A 57 1.02 0.15 -13.35
C ASP A 57 0.86 0.03 -14.88
N ARG A 58 -0.38 0.01 -15.41
CA ARG A 58 -0.69 -0.28 -16.80
C ARG A 58 -1.63 0.71 -17.49
N THR A 59 -2.04 1.76 -16.80
CA THR A 59 -2.99 2.77 -17.31
C THR A 59 -4.36 2.21 -17.74
N ASN A 60 -4.77 1.05 -17.22
CA ASN A 60 -6.07 0.45 -17.49
C ASN A 60 -7.10 0.70 -16.39
N ILE A 61 -6.79 1.59 -15.43
CA ILE A 61 -7.69 1.98 -14.35
C ILE A 61 -8.23 3.37 -14.65
N HIS A 62 -9.54 3.46 -14.73
CA HIS A 62 -10.26 4.67 -15.15
C HIS A 62 -11.20 5.15 -14.03
N PRO A 63 -10.70 5.91 -13.04
CA PRO A 63 -11.58 6.49 -12.03
C PRO A 63 -12.45 7.58 -12.66
N TYR A 64 -13.72 7.60 -12.28
CA TYR A 64 -14.65 8.60 -12.74
C TYR A 64 -15.62 9.04 -11.63
N TYR A 65 -16.13 10.25 -11.77
CA TYR A 65 -17.17 10.81 -10.92
C TYR A 65 -18.44 10.98 -11.74
N ALA A 66 -19.53 10.33 -11.32
CA ALA A 66 -20.84 10.52 -11.90
C ALA A 66 -21.56 11.66 -11.15
N GLN A 67 -21.68 12.81 -11.80
CA GLN A 67 -22.40 13.95 -11.25
C GLN A 67 -23.89 13.68 -11.32
N ALA A 68 -24.58 13.78 -10.18
CA ALA A 68 -26.03 13.64 -10.15
C ALA A 68 -26.71 14.86 -10.76
N LYS A 69 -27.81 14.62 -11.49
CA LYS A 69 -28.66 15.69 -12.04
C LYS A 69 -29.44 16.41 -10.94
N GLU A 70 -29.89 15.65 -9.96
CA GLU A 70 -30.68 16.19 -8.84
C GLU A 70 -30.08 15.71 -7.50
N TYR A 71 -29.99 16.65 -6.58
CA TYR A 71 -29.54 16.40 -5.20
C TYR A 71 -30.72 16.56 -4.23
N PRO A 72 -30.78 15.77 -3.14
CA PRO A 72 -31.85 15.88 -2.18
C PRO A 72 -31.89 17.29 -1.54
N THR A 73 -33.07 17.86 -1.45
CA THR A 73 -33.30 19.10 -0.71
C THR A 73 -33.50 18.82 0.78
N PHE A 74 -33.21 19.78 1.66
CA PHE A 74 -33.34 19.64 3.12
C PHE A 74 -34.77 19.34 3.62
N SER A 75 -35.77 19.51 2.78
CA SER A 75 -37.18 19.28 3.09
C SER A 75 -37.69 17.91 2.67
N GLY A 76 -36.88 17.07 2.00
CA GLY A 76 -37.31 15.78 1.46
C GLY A 76 -37.12 14.64 2.45
N LYS A 77 -38.04 13.67 2.47
CA LYS A 77 -37.90 12.42 3.21
C LYS A 77 -36.88 11.46 2.62
N GLU A 78 -36.49 11.65 1.36
CA GLU A 78 -35.55 10.81 0.62
C GLU A 78 -34.24 11.54 0.43
N GLN A 79 -33.16 10.93 0.94
CA GLN A 79 -31.76 11.42 0.77
C GLN A 79 -31.09 10.74 -0.42
N GLN A 80 -31.76 10.65 -1.57
CA GLN A 80 -31.22 10.01 -2.76
C GLN A 80 -30.94 11.03 -3.84
N THR A 81 -29.84 10.84 -4.54
CA THR A 81 -29.52 11.57 -5.77
C THR A 81 -30.17 10.89 -6.97
N PHE A 82 -30.66 11.65 -7.94
CA PHE A 82 -31.34 11.10 -9.12
C PHE A 82 -30.63 11.51 -10.42
N GLY A 83 -30.58 10.53 -11.34
CA GLY A 83 -30.05 10.72 -12.67
C GLY A 83 -28.54 10.96 -12.72
N VAL A 84 -28.00 10.99 -13.90
CA VAL A 84 -26.61 11.36 -14.17
C VAL A 84 -26.65 12.55 -15.13
N GLU A 85 -26.05 13.66 -14.74
CA GLU A 85 -25.90 14.84 -15.57
C GLU A 85 -24.65 14.72 -16.45
N GLU A 86 -23.51 14.41 -15.83
CA GLU A 86 -22.22 14.31 -16.51
C GLU A 86 -21.34 13.24 -15.84
N ILE A 87 -20.45 12.64 -16.63
CA ILE A 87 -19.41 11.75 -16.16
C ILE A 87 -18.06 12.43 -16.32
N HIS A 88 -17.45 12.79 -15.22
CA HIS A 88 -16.12 13.37 -15.16
C HIS A 88 -15.06 12.30 -15.04
N LYS A 89 -14.17 12.20 -16.02
CA LYS A 89 -12.94 11.40 -15.88
C LYS A 89 -12.03 12.07 -14.89
N LEU A 90 -11.51 11.31 -13.94
CA LEU A 90 -10.61 11.84 -12.93
C LEU A 90 -9.16 11.55 -13.32
N PRO A 91 -8.24 12.53 -13.18
CA PRO A 91 -6.83 12.33 -13.47
C PRO A 91 -6.21 11.39 -12.41
N THR A 92 -5.32 10.52 -12.86
CA THR A 92 -4.47 9.71 -12.00
C THR A 92 -3.01 10.11 -12.19
N TYR A 93 -2.25 10.06 -11.10
CA TYR A 93 -0.80 10.27 -11.08
C TYR A 93 -0.19 9.15 -10.27
N GLN A 94 0.80 8.47 -10.82
CA GLN A 94 1.44 7.38 -10.12
C GLN A 94 2.14 7.87 -8.84
N ILE A 95 1.74 7.32 -7.72
CA ILE A 95 2.41 7.53 -6.42
C ILE A 95 3.59 6.56 -6.35
N ARG A 96 4.79 7.11 -6.05
CA ARG A 96 5.97 6.30 -5.81
C ARG A 96 5.73 5.33 -4.64
N THR A 97 6.07 4.07 -4.84
CA THR A 97 6.03 3.04 -3.80
C THR A 97 7.42 2.46 -3.54
N PRO A 98 7.66 1.86 -2.36
CA PRO A 98 8.91 1.14 -2.10
C PRO A 98 9.12 0.01 -3.12
N SER A 99 10.38 -0.31 -3.38
CA SER A 99 10.70 -1.45 -4.25
C SER A 99 10.19 -2.78 -3.66
N PRO A 100 9.95 -3.82 -4.48
CA PRO A 100 9.52 -5.14 -3.99
C PRO A 100 10.40 -5.71 -2.89
N LYS A 101 11.73 -5.45 -2.95
CA LYS A 101 12.67 -5.87 -1.90
C LYS A 101 12.39 -5.18 -0.56
N LEU A 102 12.10 -3.88 -0.59
CA LEU A 102 11.76 -3.12 0.62
C LEU A 102 10.39 -3.54 1.18
N LEU A 103 9.42 -3.86 0.31
CA LEU A 103 8.12 -4.37 0.73
C LEU A 103 8.24 -5.75 1.39
N SER A 104 9.04 -6.66 0.82
CA SER A 104 9.34 -7.96 1.44
C SER A 104 10.04 -7.81 2.80
N ALA A 105 10.99 -6.89 2.89
CA ALA A 105 11.67 -6.57 4.15
C ALA A 105 10.69 -6.04 5.22
N LEU A 106 9.75 -5.18 4.81
CA LEU A 106 8.70 -4.64 5.67
C LEU A 106 7.79 -5.76 6.21
N SER A 107 7.40 -6.72 5.36
CA SER A 107 6.62 -7.89 5.76
C SER A 107 7.33 -8.73 6.83
N PHE A 108 8.65 -8.98 6.69
CA PHE A 108 9.40 -9.72 7.71
C PHE A 108 9.43 -9.01 9.07
N ILE A 109 9.56 -7.67 9.08
CA ILE A 109 9.54 -6.91 10.32
C ILE A 109 8.15 -6.95 10.94
N LYS A 110 7.09 -6.86 10.12
CA LYS A 110 5.69 -6.97 10.56
C LYS A 110 5.42 -8.30 11.25
N ASP A 111 5.81 -9.42 10.60
CA ASP A 111 5.56 -10.78 11.11
C ASP A 111 6.26 -11.05 12.44
N LYS A 112 7.42 -10.44 12.66
CA LYS A 112 8.20 -10.54 13.90
C LYS A 112 7.79 -9.53 14.96
N GLY A 113 7.10 -8.46 14.59
CA GLY A 113 6.80 -7.30 15.43
C GLY A 113 8.05 -6.46 15.73
N LYS A 114 9.13 -7.09 16.17
CA LYS A 114 10.45 -6.50 16.44
C LYS A 114 11.55 -7.52 16.12
N ILE A 115 12.60 -7.09 15.45
CA ILE A 115 13.69 -7.97 15.00
C ILE A 115 15.06 -7.34 15.30
N THR A 116 16.05 -8.16 15.65
CA THR A 116 17.42 -7.67 15.78
C THR A 116 18.07 -7.48 14.41
N LYS A 117 19.00 -6.54 14.30
CA LYS A 117 19.76 -6.33 13.06
C LYS A 117 20.44 -7.60 12.56
N LYS A 118 20.92 -8.46 13.48
CA LYS A 118 21.56 -9.74 13.14
C LYS A 118 20.58 -10.72 12.50
N GLU A 119 19.44 -10.96 13.15
CA GLU A 119 18.37 -11.83 12.62
C GLU A 119 17.85 -11.32 11.28
N PHE A 120 17.70 -9.99 11.17
CA PHE A 120 17.22 -9.39 9.93
C PHE A 120 18.23 -9.56 8.79
N ALA A 121 19.53 -9.44 9.07
CA ALA A 121 20.58 -9.70 8.08
C ALA A 121 20.57 -11.16 7.60
N GLU A 122 20.34 -12.12 8.50
CA GLU A 122 20.20 -13.55 8.16
C GLU A 122 18.99 -13.80 7.25
N LEU A 123 17.82 -13.25 7.61
CA LEU A 123 16.61 -13.34 6.80
C LEU A 123 16.78 -12.67 5.43
N ALA A 124 17.33 -11.46 5.39
CA ALA A 124 17.54 -10.70 4.17
C ALA A 124 18.49 -11.42 3.20
N THR A 125 19.51 -12.10 3.71
CA THR A 125 20.42 -12.92 2.92
C THR A 125 19.70 -14.17 2.41
N LYS A 126 19.02 -14.89 3.28
CA LYS A 126 18.28 -16.12 2.94
C LYS A 126 17.25 -15.90 1.83
N HIS A 127 16.59 -14.73 1.84
CA HIS A 127 15.57 -14.36 0.85
C HIS A 127 16.09 -13.48 -0.30
N ASN A 128 17.41 -13.41 -0.48
CA ASN A 128 18.06 -12.66 -1.57
C ASN A 128 17.66 -11.17 -1.63
N LEU A 129 17.30 -10.55 -0.51
CA LEU A 129 17.00 -9.13 -0.44
C LEU A 129 18.27 -8.28 -0.47
N ILE A 130 19.39 -8.84 -0.01
CA ILE A 130 20.72 -8.21 -0.06
C ILE A 130 21.73 -9.14 -0.73
N ASN A 131 22.68 -8.53 -1.42
CA ASN A 131 23.82 -9.25 -2.00
C ASN A 131 25.06 -8.96 -1.15
N VAL A 132 25.82 -10.02 -0.86
CA VAL A 132 27.07 -9.93 -0.09
C VAL A 132 28.22 -10.36 -0.99
N GLY A 133 29.01 -9.40 -1.44
CA GLY A 133 30.12 -9.64 -2.37
C GLY A 133 31.45 -10.01 -1.68
N ALA A 134 31.47 -10.13 -0.35
CA ALA A 134 32.68 -10.47 0.40
C ALA A 134 32.80 -11.97 0.65
N ARG A 135 34.05 -12.45 0.77
CA ARG A 135 34.36 -13.84 1.14
C ARG A 135 34.94 -13.88 2.56
N ASP A 136 34.58 -14.93 3.27
CA ASP A 136 35.11 -15.36 4.58
C ASP A 136 35.21 -14.27 5.68
N GLU A 137 36.37 -13.79 6.02
CA GLU A 137 36.63 -12.96 7.21
C GLU A 137 35.83 -11.65 7.27
N ASN A 138 35.44 -11.07 6.12
CA ASN A 138 34.71 -9.82 6.05
C ASN A 138 33.23 -10.00 5.72
N TYR A 139 32.73 -11.25 5.65
CA TYR A 139 31.37 -11.55 5.23
C TYR A 139 30.32 -10.88 6.12
N ASP A 140 30.42 -11.00 7.43
CA ASP A 140 29.46 -10.42 8.34
C ASP A 140 29.43 -8.88 8.29
N GLN A 141 30.60 -8.25 8.18
CA GLN A 141 30.68 -6.80 8.05
C GLN A 141 30.05 -6.32 6.74
N ALA A 142 30.35 -6.99 5.62
CA ALA A 142 29.77 -6.68 4.32
C ALA A 142 28.24 -6.91 4.30
N ARG A 143 27.77 -7.98 4.95
CA ARG A 143 26.35 -8.31 5.10
C ARG A 143 25.61 -7.19 5.86
N PHE A 144 26.14 -6.73 6.98
CA PHE A 144 25.53 -5.64 7.75
C PHE A 144 25.56 -4.31 7.00
N ALA A 145 26.65 -4.00 6.29
CA ALA A 145 26.75 -2.79 5.48
C ALA A 145 25.74 -2.81 4.31
N SER A 146 25.59 -3.97 3.65
CA SER A 146 24.61 -4.17 2.59
C SER A 146 23.17 -4.02 3.11
N LEU A 147 22.86 -4.59 4.28
CA LEU A 147 21.55 -4.45 4.92
C LEU A 147 21.25 -2.98 5.26
N ASP A 148 22.20 -2.29 5.87
CA ASP A 148 22.02 -0.88 6.22
C ASP A 148 21.74 -0.02 4.97
N LYS A 149 22.58 -0.14 3.96
CA LYS A 149 22.50 0.68 2.75
C LYS A 149 21.24 0.41 1.93
N ASN A 150 20.91 -0.87 1.74
CA ASN A 150 19.88 -1.25 0.76
C ASN A 150 18.48 -1.40 1.36
N ILE A 151 18.36 -1.54 2.69
CA ILE A 151 17.08 -1.81 3.35
C ILE A 151 16.83 -0.86 4.51
N ILE A 152 17.72 -0.81 5.53
CA ILE A 152 17.43 -0.05 6.75
C ILE A 152 17.36 1.45 6.45
N GLN A 153 18.39 2.02 5.83
CA GLN A 153 18.44 3.46 5.54
C GLN A 153 17.27 3.92 4.64
N PRO A 154 16.92 3.24 3.53
CA PRO A 154 15.73 3.59 2.77
C PRO A 154 14.45 3.52 3.60
N LEU A 155 14.20 2.43 4.32
CA LEU A 155 12.98 2.28 5.10
C LEU A 155 12.89 3.27 6.28
N GLU A 156 14.03 3.60 6.94
CA GLU A 156 14.10 4.52 8.08
C GLU A 156 14.09 5.99 7.64
N ASN A 157 14.89 6.34 6.62
CA ASN A 157 15.15 7.75 6.29
C ASN A 157 14.27 8.29 5.16
N GLU A 158 14.01 7.49 4.11
CA GLU A 158 13.20 7.93 2.98
C GLU A 158 11.71 7.69 3.22
N TRP A 159 11.35 6.45 3.62
CA TRP A 159 9.96 6.03 3.77
C TRP A 159 9.39 6.26 5.16
N LYS A 160 10.23 6.37 6.19
CA LYS A 160 9.83 6.52 7.60
C LYS A 160 8.96 5.35 8.11
N PHE A 161 9.12 4.15 7.52
CA PHE A 161 8.31 2.97 7.84
C PHE A 161 8.89 2.14 8.98
N ILE A 162 10.16 2.33 9.32
CA ILE A 162 10.80 1.66 10.44
C ILE A 162 11.52 2.66 11.33
N GLU A 163 11.72 2.26 12.56
CA GLU A 163 12.61 2.92 13.50
C GLU A 163 13.58 1.91 14.10
N THR A 164 14.77 2.39 14.43
CA THR A 164 15.83 1.56 15.02
C THR A 164 16.17 2.06 16.41
N GLU A 165 16.36 1.12 17.33
CA GLU A 165 16.69 1.38 18.72
C GLU A 165 17.87 0.50 19.16
N LYS A 166 18.84 1.09 19.88
CA LYS A 166 19.97 0.35 20.47
C LYS A 166 19.62 -0.06 21.90
N ILE A 167 19.50 -1.35 22.15
CA ILE A 167 19.28 -1.92 23.48
C ILE A 167 20.46 -2.83 23.81
N GLY A 168 21.28 -2.40 24.74
CA GLY A 168 22.53 -3.10 25.08
C GLY A 168 23.48 -3.18 23.89
N ARG A 169 23.86 -4.40 23.51
CA ARG A 169 24.73 -4.67 22.34
C ARG A 169 23.98 -4.84 21.02
N ASN A 170 22.65 -4.91 21.08
CA ASN A 170 21.82 -5.20 19.92
C ASN A 170 21.16 -3.93 19.37
N ARG A 171 21.09 -3.79 18.04
CA ARG A 171 20.25 -2.83 17.35
C ARG A 171 18.96 -3.53 16.96
N TRP A 172 17.85 -3.02 17.46
CA TRP A 172 16.49 -3.52 17.21
C TRP A 172 15.81 -2.67 16.15
N ILE A 173 14.95 -3.30 15.39
CA ILE A 173 14.20 -2.69 14.29
C ILE A 173 12.73 -3.05 14.47
N LYS A 174 11.84 -2.06 14.37
CA LYS A 174 10.39 -2.24 14.42
C LYS A 174 9.71 -1.30 13.45
N LEU A 175 8.42 -1.56 13.16
CA LEU A 175 7.62 -0.66 12.33
C LEU A 175 7.29 0.63 13.10
N THR A 176 7.18 1.73 12.35
CA THR A 176 6.46 2.94 12.79
C THR A 176 4.96 2.75 12.53
N LYS A 177 4.11 3.68 12.99
CA LYS A 177 2.68 3.67 12.65
C LYS A 177 2.44 3.74 11.16
N GLU A 178 3.22 4.55 10.45
CA GLU A 178 3.19 4.67 8.99
C GLU A 178 3.59 3.35 8.33
N GLY A 179 4.60 2.67 8.86
CA GLY A 179 5.03 1.35 8.40
C GLY A 179 3.99 0.27 8.64
N GLU A 180 3.31 0.28 9.78
CA GLU A 180 2.18 -0.61 10.06
C GLU A 180 1.07 -0.42 9.03
N HIS A 181 0.64 0.84 8.81
CA HIS A 181 -0.38 1.18 7.83
C HIS A 181 0.04 0.77 6.41
N ALA A 182 1.25 1.13 5.98
CA ALA A 182 1.77 0.78 4.66
C ALA A 182 1.81 -0.74 4.46
N SER A 183 2.16 -1.50 5.50
CA SER A 183 2.20 -2.96 5.46
C SER A 183 0.82 -3.64 5.39
N GLU A 184 -0.29 -2.91 5.57
CA GLU A 184 -1.64 -3.45 5.39
C GLU A 184 -2.01 -3.62 3.91
N PHE A 185 -1.52 -2.76 3.03
CA PHE A 185 -1.97 -2.71 1.64
C PHE A 185 -0.86 -2.75 0.59
N LEU A 186 0.40 -2.37 0.90
CA LEU A 186 1.48 -2.36 -0.10
C LEU A 186 2.03 -3.76 -0.43
N PRO A 187 2.35 -4.66 0.53
CA PRO A 187 2.87 -6.01 0.26
C PRO A 187 1.89 -6.92 -0.48
#